data_101a1623a81ce07c6fa7b3ff658b3cd7
#
_entry.id   101a1623a81ce07c6fa7b3ff658b3cd7
#
_cell.length_a   1.000
_cell.length_b   1.000
_cell.length_c   1.000
_cell.angle_alpha   90.00
_cell.angle_beta   90.00
_cell.angle_gamma   90.00
#
_symmetry.space_group_name_H-M   'P 1'
#
loop_
_entity.id
_entity.type
_entity.pdbx_description
1 polymer ?
#
loop_
_entity_poly.entity_id
_entity_poly.type
_entity_poly.pdbx_seq_one_letter_code
_entity_poly.pdbx_strand_id
1 'polypeptide(L)'
;MHIDIFNGDADGICALIQLRLAEPQSAQLITGLKRDIQLLDRCSAQAGDCITVLDVSFQANSKRVDELLNQGAHIFYVDHHQPGTIPQHPHLTALIDTDNTVCTSLLVNRHLNGKYPLWAITAAFGDNLNHSAEQLAARLKLSQTQLDNLKNLGIAVNYNSYGSCISDLHFAPDTLYREMSAFQSPFDFISGNRAIFTQLTQGYQQDMANAQALTAEYR
;
A
#
# COMPACT_ATOMS: atom_id res chain seq x y z
N MET A 1 -10.51 -17.16 -10.26
CA MET A 1 -10.01 -15.81 -10.62
C MET A 1 -9.14 -15.29 -9.49
N HIS A 2 -8.18 -14.37 -9.77
CA HIS A 2 -7.46 -13.66 -8.71
C HIS A 2 -8.01 -12.24 -8.57
N ILE A 3 -8.17 -11.77 -7.32
CA ILE A 3 -8.67 -10.44 -6.97
C ILE A 3 -7.70 -9.84 -5.95
N ASP A 4 -7.14 -8.69 -6.27
CA ASP A 4 -6.26 -7.94 -5.38
C ASP A 4 -6.99 -6.71 -4.84
N ILE A 5 -7.19 -6.69 -3.53
CA ILE A 5 -7.85 -5.60 -2.78
C ILE A 5 -6.80 -4.93 -1.94
N PHE A 6 -6.58 -3.63 -2.13
CA PHE A 6 -5.52 -2.92 -1.42
C PHE A 6 -5.85 -1.46 -1.19
N ASN A 7 -5.36 -0.91 -0.09
CA ASN A 7 -5.44 0.53 0.16
C ASN A 7 -4.63 1.29 -0.90
N GLY A 8 -5.17 2.41 -1.38
CA GLY A 8 -4.55 3.21 -2.44
C GLY A 8 -3.39 4.09 -1.99
N ASP A 9 -2.89 3.91 -0.79
CA ASP A 9 -1.74 4.63 -0.26
C ASP A 9 -0.40 3.91 -0.50
N ALA A 10 0.68 4.46 0.05
CA ALA A 10 2.01 3.92 -0.16
C ALA A 10 2.17 2.50 0.41
N ASP A 11 1.50 2.20 1.54
CA ASP A 11 1.62 0.90 2.20
C ASP A 11 0.90 -0.19 1.40
N GLY A 12 -0.37 0.01 1.06
CA GLY A 12 -1.12 -0.94 0.27
C GLY A 12 -0.53 -1.17 -1.13
N ILE A 13 -0.14 -0.09 -1.84
CA ILE A 13 0.47 -0.18 -3.18
C ILE A 13 1.79 -0.94 -3.14
N CYS A 14 2.72 -0.58 -2.24
CA CYS A 14 4.03 -1.23 -2.17
C CYS A 14 3.94 -2.67 -1.65
N ALA A 15 2.96 -3.00 -0.79
CA ALA A 15 2.70 -4.36 -0.38
C ALA A 15 2.31 -5.24 -1.58
N LEU A 16 1.39 -4.77 -2.42
CA LEU A 16 0.98 -5.51 -3.62
C LEU A 16 2.11 -5.62 -4.64
N ILE A 17 2.90 -4.57 -4.87
CA ILE A 17 4.07 -4.63 -5.75
C ILE A 17 5.01 -5.76 -5.33
N GLN A 18 5.37 -5.86 -4.05
CA GLN A 18 6.26 -6.89 -3.54
C GLN A 18 5.71 -8.31 -3.81
N LEU A 19 4.41 -8.54 -3.54
CA LEU A 19 3.78 -9.82 -3.80
C LEU A 19 3.79 -10.17 -5.28
N ARG A 20 3.45 -9.23 -6.16
CA ARG A 20 3.34 -9.49 -7.60
C ARG A 20 4.70 -9.56 -8.30
N LEU A 21 5.75 -8.97 -7.73
CA LEU A 21 7.13 -9.21 -8.15
C LEU A 21 7.62 -10.61 -7.75
N ALA A 22 7.16 -11.15 -6.61
CA ALA A 22 7.50 -12.50 -6.16
C ALA A 22 6.68 -13.57 -6.91
N GLU A 23 5.39 -13.32 -7.05
CA GLU A 23 4.39 -14.22 -7.64
C GLU A 23 3.53 -13.44 -8.63
N PRO A 24 3.97 -13.33 -9.89
CA PRO A 24 3.22 -12.62 -10.92
C PRO A 24 1.84 -13.25 -11.14
N GLN A 25 0.79 -12.43 -11.03
CA GLN A 25 -0.59 -12.85 -11.21
C GLN A 25 -1.37 -11.80 -12.01
N SER A 26 -2.22 -12.25 -12.92
CA SER A 26 -3.24 -11.39 -13.51
C SER A 26 -4.45 -11.36 -12.57
N ALA A 27 -4.76 -10.21 -12.02
CA ALA A 27 -5.82 -10.06 -11.04
C ALA A 27 -6.74 -8.87 -11.37
N GLN A 28 -8.00 -8.98 -10.94
CA GLN A 28 -8.87 -7.82 -10.84
C GLN A 28 -8.39 -6.95 -9.67
N LEU A 29 -8.19 -5.67 -9.90
CA LEU A 29 -7.78 -4.73 -8.86
C LEU A 29 -9.02 -4.06 -8.25
N ILE A 30 -9.09 -4.02 -6.92
CA ILE A 30 -10.06 -3.24 -6.14
C ILE A 30 -9.28 -2.37 -5.18
N THR A 31 -9.34 -1.07 -5.37
CA THR A 31 -8.64 -0.09 -4.54
C THR A 31 -9.46 1.20 -4.44
N GLY A 32 -9.00 2.14 -3.64
CA GLY A 32 -9.68 3.40 -3.42
C GLY A 32 -8.80 4.43 -2.71
N LEU A 33 -9.43 5.44 -2.14
CA LEU A 33 -8.76 6.44 -1.30
C LEU A 33 -8.27 5.82 0.01
N LYS A 34 -7.30 6.45 0.67
CA LYS A 34 -6.82 5.99 2.00
C LYS A 34 -7.96 5.78 3.01
N ARG A 35 -9.01 6.56 2.95
CA ARG A 35 -10.17 6.47 3.84
C ARG A 35 -11.22 5.42 3.44
N ASP A 36 -11.09 4.78 2.30
CA ASP A 36 -12.00 3.74 1.82
C ASP A 36 -11.71 2.42 2.54
N ILE A 37 -12.15 2.32 3.79
CA ILE A 37 -11.84 1.18 4.67
C ILE A 37 -12.72 -0.06 4.43
N GLN A 38 -13.80 0.03 3.63
CA GLN A 38 -14.73 -1.08 3.32
C GLN A 38 -14.60 -1.54 1.86
N LEU A 39 -13.37 -1.73 1.39
CA LEU A 39 -13.11 -2.10 0.00
C LEU A 39 -13.66 -3.48 -0.37
N LEU A 40 -13.78 -4.40 0.58
CA LEU A 40 -14.29 -5.74 0.32
C LEU A 40 -15.77 -5.75 -0.11
N ASP A 41 -16.55 -4.72 0.21
CA ASP A 41 -17.94 -4.60 -0.26
C ASP A 41 -18.03 -4.48 -1.80
N ARG A 42 -16.96 -4.05 -2.44
CA ARG A 42 -16.84 -3.96 -3.91
C ARG A 42 -16.43 -5.29 -4.55
N CYS A 43 -16.09 -6.30 -3.75
CA CYS A 43 -15.64 -7.60 -4.23
C CYS A 43 -16.81 -8.52 -4.53
N SER A 44 -16.83 -9.07 -5.74
CA SER A 44 -17.70 -10.19 -6.13
C SER A 44 -16.82 -11.38 -6.46
N ALA A 45 -16.87 -12.42 -5.64
CA ALA A 45 -16.08 -13.62 -5.82
C ALA A 45 -16.99 -14.87 -5.83
N GLN A 46 -16.51 -15.92 -6.47
CA GLN A 46 -17.15 -17.23 -6.54
C GLN A 46 -16.30 -18.27 -5.80
N ALA A 47 -16.86 -19.46 -5.61
CA ALA A 47 -16.12 -20.57 -5.01
C ALA A 47 -14.84 -20.86 -5.82
N GLY A 48 -13.73 -21.00 -5.10
CA GLY A 48 -12.40 -21.22 -5.68
C GLY A 48 -11.66 -19.97 -6.15
N ASP A 49 -12.27 -18.78 -6.09
CA ASP A 49 -11.54 -17.52 -6.34
C ASP A 49 -10.52 -17.25 -5.23
N CYS A 50 -9.37 -16.67 -5.59
CA CYS A 50 -8.30 -16.29 -4.68
C CYS A 50 -8.29 -14.76 -4.50
N ILE A 51 -8.46 -14.31 -3.27
CA ILE A 51 -8.53 -12.91 -2.89
C ILE A 51 -7.28 -12.57 -2.06
N THR A 52 -6.53 -11.56 -2.48
CA THR A 52 -5.46 -10.98 -1.68
C THR A 52 -5.95 -9.64 -1.13
N VAL A 53 -5.86 -9.45 0.19
CA VAL A 53 -6.27 -8.19 0.85
C VAL A 53 -5.07 -7.60 1.57
N LEU A 54 -4.75 -6.34 1.28
CA LEU A 54 -3.57 -5.67 1.79
C LEU A 54 -3.91 -4.29 2.33
N ASP A 55 -3.53 -4.04 3.58
CA ASP A 55 -3.64 -2.72 4.20
C ASP A 55 -5.09 -2.18 4.22
N VAL A 56 -6.02 -3.06 4.52
CA VAL A 56 -7.44 -2.76 4.67
C VAL A 56 -7.92 -3.32 6.00
N SER A 57 -8.55 -2.50 6.84
CA SER A 57 -8.98 -2.90 8.18
C SER A 57 -9.80 -4.19 8.17
N PHE A 58 -9.26 -5.25 8.80
CA PHE A 58 -9.97 -6.53 8.93
C PHE A 58 -11.29 -6.34 9.69
N GLN A 59 -11.26 -5.59 10.80
CA GLN A 59 -12.45 -5.36 11.62
C GLN A 59 -13.58 -4.70 10.84
N ALA A 60 -13.28 -3.70 10.00
CA ALA A 60 -14.28 -3.01 9.19
C ALA A 60 -14.90 -3.90 8.09
N ASN A 61 -14.19 -4.97 7.68
CA ASN A 61 -14.59 -5.88 6.62
C ASN A 61 -14.93 -7.29 7.10
N SER A 62 -14.93 -7.55 8.40
CA SER A 62 -15.07 -8.90 8.99
C SER A 62 -16.31 -9.64 8.49
N LYS A 63 -17.46 -8.96 8.43
CA LYS A 63 -18.70 -9.53 7.91
C LYS A 63 -18.57 -9.98 6.45
N ARG A 64 -17.92 -9.13 5.62
CA ARG A 64 -17.73 -9.44 4.21
C ARG A 64 -16.70 -10.55 4.01
N VAL A 65 -15.67 -10.63 4.85
CA VAL A 65 -14.73 -11.77 4.89
C VAL A 65 -15.48 -13.08 5.15
N ASP A 66 -16.34 -13.13 6.16
CA ASP A 66 -17.14 -14.31 6.47
C ASP A 66 -18.05 -14.72 5.30
N GLU A 67 -18.72 -13.76 4.65
CA GLU A 67 -19.55 -14.03 3.49
C GLU A 67 -18.77 -14.63 2.32
N LEU A 68 -17.59 -14.08 2.01
CA LEU A 68 -16.71 -14.56 0.92
C LEU A 68 -16.14 -15.96 1.23
N LEU A 69 -15.75 -16.21 2.47
CA LEU A 69 -15.30 -17.54 2.91
C LEU A 69 -16.42 -18.57 2.80
N ASN A 70 -17.64 -18.23 3.23
CA ASN A 70 -18.82 -19.10 3.12
C ASN A 70 -19.23 -19.34 1.65
N GLN A 71 -18.90 -18.46 0.73
CA GLN A 71 -19.05 -18.65 -0.72
C GLN A 71 -17.97 -19.57 -1.31
N GLY A 72 -16.96 -19.95 -0.52
CA GLY A 72 -15.88 -20.84 -0.93
C GLY A 72 -14.69 -20.14 -1.57
N ALA A 73 -14.53 -18.82 -1.39
CA ALA A 73 -13.34 -18.09 -1.79
C ALA A 73 -12.15 -18.38 -0.84
N HIS A 74 -10.94 -18.28 -1.36
CA HIS A 74 -9.70 -18.35 -0.59
C HIS A 74 -9.18 -16.94 -0.34
N ILE A 75 -8.87 -16.57 0.91
CA ILE A 75 -8.46 -15.23 1.28
C ILE A 75 -7.07 -15.26 1.92
N PHE A 76 -6.14 -14.49 1.34
CA PHE A 76 -4.88 -14.12 1.95
C PHE A 76 -4.95 -12.65 2.40
N TYR A 77 -4.89 -12.42 3.71
CA TYR A 77 -5.11 -11.12 4.33
C TYR A 77 -3.84 -10.67 5.05
N VAL A 78 -3.29 -9.53 4.68
CA VAL A 78 -2.15 -8.92 5.40
C VAL A 78 -2.52 -7.51 5.81
N ASP A 79 -2.45 -7.21 7.11
CA ASP A 79 -2.87 -5.92 7.66
C ASP A 79 -2.11 -5.60 8.96
N HIS A 80 -2.05 -4.34 9.32
CA HIS A 80 -1.47 -3.88 10.58
C HIS A 80 -2.47 -3.15 11.50
N HIS A 81 -3.71 -3.00 11.06
CA HIS A 81 -4.79 -2.41 11.87
C HIS A 81 -5.33 -3.40 12.91
N GLN A 82 -6.02 -2.87 13.93
CA GLN A 82 -6.69 -3.71 14.92
C GLN A 82 -7.74 -4.61 14.24
N PRO A 83 -7.62 -5.95 14.33
CA PRO A 83 -8.44 -6.84 13.53
C PRO A 83 -9.80 -7.18 14.16
N GLY A 84 -9.98 -6.95 15.47
CA GLY A 84 -11.07 -7.57 16.20
C GLY A 84 -10.89 -9.09 16.28
N THR A 85 -11.95 -9.86 16.06
CA THR A 85 -11.91 -11.33 16.07
C THR A 85 -11.64 -11.87 14.68
N ILE A 86 -10.56 -12.62 14.52
CA ILE A 86 -10.23 -13.30 13.26
C ILE A 86 -10.79 -14.73 13.33
N PRO A 87 -11.67 -15.14 12.38
CA PRO A 87 -12.22 -16.47 12.37
C PRO A 87 -11.15 -17.51 11.99
N GLN A 88 -11.26 -18.70 12.57
CA GLN A 88 -10.47 -19.85 12.10
C GLN A 88 -11.20 -20.50 10.92
N HIS A 89 -10.65 -20.41 9.74
CA HIS A 89 -11.23 -20.96 8.53
C HIS A 89 -10.14 -21.55 7.62
N PRO A 90 -10.35 -22.75 7.01
CA PRO A 90 -9.32 -23.41 6.20
C PRO A 90 -8.93 -22.62 4.94
N HIS A 91 -9.79 -21.73 4.47
CA HIS A 91 -9.56 -20.87 3.30
C HIS A 91 -9.12 -19.44 3.68
N LEU A 92 -8.83 -19.16 4.96
CA LEU A 92 -8.30 -17.87 5.41
C LEU A 92 -6.85 -18.03 5.89
N THR A 93 -5.96 -17.28 5.30
CA THR A 93 -4.62 -17.05 5.83
C THR A 93 -4.52 -15.57 6.18
N ALA A 94 -4.41 -15.25 7.48
CA ALA A 94 -4.30 -13.87 7.96
C ALA A 94 -2.93 -13.65 8.59
N LEU A 95 -2.20 -12.65 8.11
CA LEU A 95 -0.94 -12.16 8.65
C LEU A 95 -1.19 -10.74 9.20
N ILE A 96 -1.53 -10.64 10.47
CA ILE A 96 -1.87 -9.37 11.10
C ILE A 96 -0.95 -9.12 12.29
N ASP A 97 -0.29 -7.96 12.30
CA ASP A 97 0.58 -7.53 13.39
C ASP A 97 0.30 -6.05 13.69
N THR A 98 -0.19 -5.77 14.88
CA THR A 98 -0.64 -4.44 15.30
C THR A 98 0.44 -3.63 16.03
N ASP A 99 1.69 -4.09 15.99
CA ASP A 99 2.81 -3.35 16.54
C ASP A 99 2.97 -2.00 15.81
N ASN A 100 3.12 -0.93 16.55
CA ASN A 100 3.20 0.43 16.02
C ASN A 100 4.49 0.74 15.23
N THR A 101 5.39 -0.21 15.13
CA THR A 101 6.62 -0.14 14.32
C THR A 101 6.48 -0.87 12.98
N VAL A 102 5.30 -1.42 12.68
CA VAL A 102 5.06 -2.28 11.53
C VAL A 102 3.96 -1.68 10.65
N CYS A 103 4.12 -1.82 9.34
CA CYS A 103 3.08 -1.58 8.34
C CYS A 103 2.91 -2.81 7.46
N THR A 104 1.86 -2.87 6.66
CA THR A 104 1.52 -4.02 5.81
C THR A 104 2.65 -4.40 4.86
N SER A 105 3.30 -3.41 4.24
CA SER A 105 4.46 -3.66 3.36
C SER A 105 5.66 -4.27 4.09
N LEU A 106 5.90 -3.93 5.36
CA LEU A 106 6.94 -4.57 6.16
C LEU A 106 6.56 -6.02 6.48
N LEU A 107 5.28 -6.32 6.72
CA LEU A 107 4.79 -7.69 6.92
C LEU A 107 4.98 -8.52 5.65
N VAL A 108 4.58 -7.99 4.49
CA VAL A 108 4.79 -8.64 3.21
C VAL A 108 6.28 -8.88 2.94
N ASN A 109 7.14 -7.91 3.24
CA ASN A 109 8.60 -8.09 3.09
C ASN A 109 9.12 -9.23 3.99
N ARG A 110 8.65 -9.34 5.24
CA ARG A 110 8.98 -10.47 6.13
C ARG A 110 8.48 -11.80 5.56
N HIS A 111 7.24 -11.84 5.07
CA HIS A 111 6.64 -13.02 4.42
C HIS A 111 7.45 -13.50 3.22
N LEU A 112 7.98 -12.56 2.43
CA LEU A 112 8.84 -12.82 1.27
C LEU A 112 10.33 -12.97 1.62
N ASN A 113 10.67 -13.19 2.89
CA ASN A 113 12.04 -13.36 3.38
C ASN A 113 12.98 -12.20 2.99
N GLY A 114 12.47 -10.98 2.96
CA GLY A 114 13.25 -9.78 2.68
C GLY A 114 13.65 -9.59 1.21
N LYS A 115 12.89 -10.16 0.27
CA LYS A 115 13.24 -10.14 -1.16
C LYS A 115 13.15 -8.75 -1.81
N TYR A 116 12.24 -7.89 -1.34
CA TYR A 116 11.99 -6.57 -1.94
C TYR A 116 12.01 -5.43 -0.90
N PRO A 117 13.09 -5.31 -0.11
CA PRO A 117 13.12 -4.42 1.05
C PRO A 117 13.01 -2.93 0.67
N LEU A 118 13.40 -2.54 -0.54
CA LEU A 118 13.33 -1.14 -0.97
C LEU A 118 11.88 -0.65 -1.08
N TRP A 119 10.95 -1.48 -1.58
CA TRP A 119 9.52 -1.17 -1.60
C TRP A 119 8.94 -1.08 -0.18
N ALA A 120 9.37 -1.97 0.72
CA ALA A 120 8.96 -1.93 2.12
C ALA A 120 9.46 -0.67 2.85
N ILE A 121 10.69 -0.21 2.57
CA ILE A 121 11.25 1.04 3.10
C ILE A 121 10.45 2.24 2.59
N THR A 122 10.13 2.26 1.29
CA THR A 122 9.32 3.32 0.67
C THR A 122 7.95 3.42 1.36
N ALA A 123 7.28 2.30 1.55
CA ALA A 123 5.99 2.22 2.25
C ALA A 123 6.08 2.70 3.69
N ALA A 124 7.07 2.24 4.44
CA ALA A 124 7.25 2.62 5.84
C ALA A 124 7.46 4.13 6.01
N PHE A 125 8.16 4.79 5.08
CA PHE A 125 8.24 6.25 5.07
C PHE A 125 6.90 6.90 4.74
N GLY A 126 6.13 6.35 3.81
CA GLY A 126 4.79 6.82 3.48
C GLY A 126 3.83 6.73 4.67
N ASP A 127 3.95 5.68 5.46
CA ASP A 127 3.14 5.44 6.66
C ASP A 127 3.73 6.07 7.95
N ASN A 128 4.67 7.00 7.77
CA ASN A 128 5.34 7.75 8.85
C ASN A 128 6.14 6.89 9.84
N LEU A 129 6.50 5.65 9.47
CA LEU A 129 7.34 4.74 10.26
C LEU A 129 8.84 5.00 9.97
N ASN A 130 9.28 6.26 10.13
CA ASN A 130 10.64 6.69 9.78
C ASN A 130 11.70 5.82 10.44
N HIS A 131 11.55 5.49 11.72
CA HIS A 131 12.54 4.67 12.46
C HIS A 131 12.67 3.26 11.87
N SER A 132 11.56 2.58 11.58
CA SER A 132 11.55 1.24 10.97
C SER A 132 12.15 1.26 9.57
N ALA A 133 11.84 2.29 8.77
CA ALA A 133 12.42 2.49 7.45
C ALA A 133 13.95 2.67 7.52
N GLU A 134 14.43 3.54 8.41
CA GLU A 134 15.86 3.82 8.60
C GLU A 134 16.62 2.60 9.12
N GLN A 135 16.05 1.83 10.06
CA GLN A 135 16.65 0.59 10.54
C GLN A 135 16.81 -0.46 9.42
N LEU A 136 15.79 -0.61 8.55
CA LEU A 136 15.88 -1.53 7.43
C LEU A 136 16.88 -1.05 6.39
N ALA A 137 16.88 0.25 6.07
CA ALA A 137 17.82 0.89 5.15
C ALA A 137 19.29 0.77 5.59
N ALA A 138 19.56 0.89 6.90
CA ALA A 138 20.90 0.73 7.45
C ALA A 138 21.48 -0.66 7.18
N ARG A 139 20.66 -1.71 7.22
CA ARG A 139 21.08 -3.08 6.89
C ARG A 139 21.50 -3.22 5.43
N LEU A 140 20.92 -2.40 4.55
CA LEU A 140 21.22 -2.38 3.11
C LEU A 140 22.35 -1.42 2.75
N LYS A 141 22.87 -0.67 3.73
CA LYS A 141 23.93 0.33 3.56
C LYS A 141 23.60 1.40 2.50
N LEU A 142 22.34 1.84 2.47
CA LEU A 142 21.92 2.89 1.56
C LEU A 142 22.59 4.21 1.89
N SER A 143 22.97 4.98 0.86
CA SER A 143 23.44 6.35 1.01
C SER A 143 22.29 7.28 1.44
N GLN A 144 22.64 8.46 1.98
CA GLN A 144 21.62 9.46 2.36
C GLN A 144 20.75 9.85 1.17
N THR A 145 21.33 10.06 -0.01
CA THR A 145 20.57 10.40 -1.23
C THR A 145 19.58 9.28 -1.62
N GLN A 146 19.98 8.02 -1.48
CA GLN A 146 19.08 6.89 -1.74
C GLN A 146 17.93 6.86 -0.73
N LEU A 147 18.24 7.08 0.55
CA LEU A 147 17.25 7.14 1.61
C LEU A 147 16.24 8.28 1.38
N ASP A 148 16.72 9.47 1.04
CA ASP A 148 15.89 10.64 0.75
C ASP A 148 14.97 10.38 -0.47
N ASN A 149 15.46 9.69 -1.49
CA ASN A 149 14.67 9.32 -2.66
C ASN A 149 13.51 8.37 -2.29
N LEU A 150 13.77 7.33 -1.48
CA LEU A 150 12.72 6.42 -1.02
C LEU A 150 11.70 7.14 -0.14
N LYS A 151 12.18 8.01 0.74
CA LYS A 151 11.33 8.82 1.62
C LYS A 151 10.43 9.76 0.81
N ASN A 152 11.00 10.48 -0.14
CA ASN A 152 10.24 11.40 -1.00
C ASN A 152 9.18 10.65 -1.81
N LEU A 153 9.51 9.48 -2.37
CA LEU A 153 8.54 8.65 -3.09
C LEU A 153 7.43 8.18 -2.16
N GLY A 154 7.77 7.62 -0.99
CA GLY A 154 6.79 7.12 -0.04
C GLY A 154 5.81 8.20 0.43
N ILE A 155 6.32 9.38 0.79
CA ILE A 155 5.50 10.53 1.19
C ILE A 155 4.59 10.98 0.04
N ALA A 156 5.12 11.10 -1.18
CA ALA A 156 4.36 11.58 -2.32
C ALA A 156 3.24 10.58 -2.74
N VAL A 157 3.52 9.28 -2.72
CA VAL A 157 2.51 8.23 -2.98
C VAL A 157 1.45 8.22 -1.88
N ASN A 158 1.86 8.30 -0.60
CA ASN A 158 0.90 8.39 0.50
C ASN A 158 0.03 9.65 0.39
N TYR A 159 0.63 10.80 0.10
CA TYR A 159 -0.11 12.04 -0.10
C TYR A 159 -1.13 11.92 -1.24
N ASN A 160 -0.77 11.28 -2.34
CA ASN A 160 -1.68 11.04 -3.47
C ASN A 160 -2.95 10.26 -3.09
N SER A 161 -2.99 9.59 -1.95
CA SER A 161 -4.16 8.84 -1.49
C SER A 161 -5.21 9.68 -0.72
N TYR A 162 -4.87 10.94 -0.41
CA TYR A 162 -5.77 11.85 0.30
C TYR A 162 -6.59 12.70 -0.67
N GLY A 163 -7.88 12.47 -0.69
CA GLY A 163 -8.85 13.20 -1.50
C GLY A 163 -10.27 12.96 -1.00
N SER A 164 -11.24 13.67 -1.56
CA SER A 164 -12.66 13.44 -1.33
C SER A 164 -13.22 12.42 -2.33
N CYS A 165 -12.64 12.37 -3.53
CA CYS A 165 -12.94 11.43 -4.59
C CYS A 165 -11.69 11.14 -5.42
N ILE A 166 -11.74 10.14 -6.29
CA ILE A 166 -10.59 9.74 -7.13
C ILE A 166 -10.13 10.87 -8.05
N SER A 167 -11.02 11.75 -8.51
CA SER A 167 -10.66 12.89 -9.36
C SER A 167 -9.86 14.00 -8.64
N ASP A 168 -9.79 13.97 -7.31
CA ASP A 168 -8.96 14.91 -6.54
C ASP A 168 -7.49 14.48 -6.52
N LEU A 169 -7.21 13.23 -6.88
CA LEU A 169 -5.86 12.66 -6.83
C LEU A 169 -5.07 13.02 -8.09
N HIS A 170 -3.75 13.14 -7.98
CA HIS A 170 -2.88 13.29 -9.14
C HIS A 170 -2.90 12.06 -10.04
N PHE A 171 -3.03 10.86 -9.42
CA PHE A 171 -3.17 9.57 -10.10
C PHE A 171 -4.20 8.70 -9.37
N ALA A 172 -5.06 8.02 -10.13
CA ALA A 172 -5.89 6.96 -9.56
C ALA A 172 -4.99 5.84 -8.99
N PRO A 173 -5.34 5.25 -7.83
CA PRO A 173 -4.47 4.29 -7.14
C PRO A 173 -4.13 3.03 -7.96
N ASP A 174 -5.07 2.52 -8.75
CA ASP A 174 -4.85 1.39 -9.65
C ASP A 174 -3.89 1.73 -10.80
N THR A 175 -4.00 2.94 -11.34
CA THR A 175 -3.08 3.47 -12.35
C THR A 175 -1.69 3.61 -11.77
N LEU A 176 -1.56 4.22 -10.59
CA LEU A 176 -0.27 4.40 -9.93
C LEU A 176 0.39 3.06 -9.59
N TYR A 177 -0.38 2.10 -9.08
CA TYR A 177 0.11 0.73 -8.87
C TYR A 177 0.66 0.12 -10.18
N ARG A 178 -0.08 0.20 -11.29
CA ARG A 178 0.36 -0.37 -12.59
C ARG A 178 1.66 0.25 -13.08
N GLU A 179 1.78 1.56 -12.97
CA GLU A 179 2.99 2.29 -13.37
C GLU A 179 4.20 1.93 -12.51
N MET A 180 4.02 1.81 -11.19
CA MET A 180 5.09 1.47 -10.26
C MET A 180 5.48 -0.02 -10.34
N SER A 181 4.51 -0.92 -10.50
CA SER A 181 4.74 -2.38 -10.53
C SER A 181 5.50 -2.87 -11.77
N ALA A 182 5.64 -2.04 -12.80
CA ALA A 182 6.48 -2.33 -13.95
C ALA A 182 7.99 -2.35 -13.63
N PHE A 183 8.39 -1.91 -12.43
CA PHE A 183 9.79 -1.78 -12.03
C PHE A 183 10.15 -2.70 -10.87
N GLN A 184 11.38 -3.26 -10.92
CA GLN A 184 11.87 -4.16 -9.88
C GLN A 184 12.17 -3.43 -8.56
N SER A 185 12.56 -2.17 -8.63
CA SER A 185 12.86 -1.36 -7.45
C SER A 185 12.29 0.07 -7.56
N PRO A 186 12.10 0.76 -6.42
CA PRO A 186 11.74 2.18 -6.41
C PRO A 186 12.75 3.05 -7.16
N PHE A 187 14.04 2.71 -7.14
CA PHE A 187 15.06 3.48 -7.87
C PHE A 187 14.91 3.35 -9.38
N ASP A 188 14.55 2.15 -9.87
CA ASP A 188 14.28 1.94 -11.30
C ASP A 188 13.05 2.74 -11.73
N PHE A 189 12.01 2.79 -10.89
CA PHE A 189 10.82 3.62 -11.13
C PHE A 189 11.18 5.11 -11.18
N ILE A 190 11.91 5.63 -10.18
CA ILE A 190 12.30 7.05 -10.09
C ILE A 190 13.11 7.47 -11.34
N SER A 191 13.97 6.60 -11.84
CA SER A 191 14.78 6.89 -13.03
C SER A 191 14.06 6.63 -14.34
N GLY A 192 13.27 5.56 -14.42
CA GLY A 192 12.59 5.08 -15.63
C GLY A 192 11.27 5.79 -15.92
N ASN A 193 10.52 6.18 -14.88
CA ASN A 193 9.26 6.93 -15.03
C ASN A 193 9.33 8.30 -14.32
N ARG A 194 10.33 9.08 -14.73
CA ARG A 194 10.60 10.40 -14.14
C ARG A 194 9.41 11.35 -14.21
N ALA A 195 8.56 11.23 -15.21
CA ALA A 195 7.39 12.10 -15.38
C ALA A 195 6.39 11.91 -14.23
N ILE A 196 6.01 10.67 -13.91
CA ILE A 196 5.08 10.37 -12.80
C ILE A 196 5.71 10.73 -11.46
N PHE A 197 6.97 10.35 -11.22
CA PHE A 197 7.67 10.69 -9.99
C PHE A 197 7.73 12.21 -9.78
N THR A 198 8.04 12.97 -10.83
CA THR A 198 8.08 14.45 -10.78
C THR A 198 6.70 15.01 -10.49
N GLN A 199 5.64 14.54 -11.17
CA GLN A 199 4.28 15.02 -10.95
C GLN A 199 3.81 14.76 -9.50
N LEU A 200 4.05 13.58 -8.95
CA LEU A 200 3.72 13.24 -7.56
C LEU A 200 4.43 14.17 -6.57
N THR A 201 5.75 14.31 -6.72
CA THR A 201 6.56 15.10 -5.78
C THR A 201 6.29 16.59 -5.89
N GLN A 202 6.13 17.14 -7.10
CA GLN A 202 5.79 18.54 -7.32
C GLN A 202 4.36 18.86 -6.86
N GLY A 203 3.39 17.95 -7.10
CA GLY A 203 2.03 18.08 -6.61
C GLY A 203 2.00 18.22 -5.09
N TYR A 204 2.66 17.30 -4.39
CA TYR A 204 2.81 17.40 -2.93
C TYR A 204 3.44 18.72 -2.47
N GLN A 205 4.55 19.13 -3.09
CA GLN A 205 5.26 20.36 -2.72
C GLN A 205 4.40 21.61 -2.95
N GLN A 206 3.69 21.68 -4.08
CA GLN A 206 2.82 22.80 -4.42
C GLN A 206 1.65 22.92 -3.44
N ASP A 207 1.01 21.80 -3.10
CA ASP A 207 -0.11 21.79 -2.17
C ASP A 207 0.32 22.17 -0.75
N MET A 208 1.51 21.70 -0.30
CA MET A 208 2.08 22.12 0.97
C MET A 208 2.41 23.61 1.00
N ALA A 209 2.95 24.17 -0.08
CA ALA A 209 3.22 25.60 -0.19
C ALA A 209 1.94 26.45 -0.16
N ASN A 210 0.89 26.00 -0.87
CA ASN A 210 -0.42 26.64 -0.88
C ASN A 210 -1.05 26.63 0.53
N ALA A 211 -1.00 25.50 1.24
CA ALA A 211 -1.52 25.38 2.60
C ALA A 211 -0.78 26.29 3.59
N GLN A 212 0.53 26.42 3.46
CA GLN A 212 1.34 27.35 4.29
C GLN A 212 0.98 28.81 4.02
N ALA A 213 0.80 29.21 2.75
CA ALA A 213 0.40 30.56 2.39
C ALA A 213 -0.97 30.92 2.99
N LEU A 214 -1.98 30.03 2.86
CA LEU A 214 -3.29 30.22 3.47
C LEU A 214 -3.21 30.37 5.00
N THR A 215 -2.40 29.55 5.67
CA THR A 215 -2.24 29.62 7.13
C THR A 215 -1.60 30.96 7.56
N ALA A 216 -0.74 31.57 6.75
CA ALA A 216 -0.12 32.87 7.04
C ALA A 216 -1.11 34.04 6.91
N GLU A 217 -2.10 33.93 6.01
CA GLU A 217 -3.14 34.97 5.83
C GLU A 217 -4.13 35.05 6.98
N TYR A 218 -4.28 33.96 7.77
CA TYR A 218 -5.22 33.88 8.91
C TYR A 218 -4.55 34.12 10.28
N ARG A 219 -3.29 34.52 10.32
CA ARG A 219 -2.55 34.94 11.54
C ARG A 219 -2.37 36.43 11.62
#